data_471c64fe2f2d4ab75b15754f191a7e38
#
_entry.id   471c64fe2f2d4ab75b15754f191a7e38
#
_cell.length_a   1.000
_cell.length_b   1.000
_cell.length_c   1.000
_cell.angle_alpha   90.00
_cell.angle_beta   90.00
_cell.angle_gamma   90.00
#
_symmetry.space_group_name_H-M   'P 1'
#
loop_
_entity.id
_entity.type
_entity.pdbx_description
1 polymer ?
#
loop_
_entity_poly.entity_id
_entity_poly.type
_entity_poly.pdbx_seq_one_letter_code
_entity_poly.pdbx_strand_id
1 'polypeptide(L)'
;MSSNARGNGLFGVYVHWPFCAAKCPYCDFNSHVHRGAFDEDAYVEAYDREIATTAQKAPGRLVQSIFFGGGTPSLMSPKAVGAILDSIAKHWEVDPKAEITLEANPTSVEANRFRGYRAAGVNRVSLGVQSLRPGPLAELGRLHSVEEAVAAVRLAQSIFPRSSFDLIYARPKQTLEDWQDELTEAIWLSQGHLSLYQLTIEMGTRYYDLFNAGKLKMPNEDLSADFYEMTQEITASAGLPAYEISNHARPGQESIHNLIYWRYGEYAGIGPGAHGRLLINNQRHATATEKLPFDWQKRVLSQGDGWVTDDVLTWEEEGDELLVMGLRLREGIDPNRFASLAGRRISEQQIRELKSIGFVETLPNGNIRVTDRGWPVLDAVVADLAA
;
A
#
# COMPACT_ATOMS: atom_id res chain seq x y z
N MET A 1 26.82 -0.72 23.56
CA MET A 1 25.47 -0.36 23.13
C MET A 1 25.35 -0.80 21.67
N SER A 2 24.88 -2.02 21.47
CA SER A 2 24.65 -2.55 20.11
C SER A 2 23.35 -1.93 19.61
N SER A 3 23.45 -0.92 18.78
CA SER A 3 22.32 -0.44 18.00
C SER A 3 21.83 -1.63 17.17
N ASN A 4 20.56 -1.94 17.28
CA ASN A 4 19.90 -3.02 16.56
C ASN A 4 20.00 -2.70 15.04
N ALA A 5 21.10 -3.13 14.40
CA ALA A 5 21.45 -2.73 13.03
C ALA A 5 20.41 -3.21 11.99
N ARG A 6 19.59 -4.19 12.34
CA ARG A 6 18.55 -4.77 11.48
C ARG A 6 17.22 -4.01 11.51
N GLY A 7 16.86 -3.39 12.65
CA GLY A 7 15.67 -2.55 12.77
C GLY A 7 16.00 -1.08 12.56
N ASN A 8 15.15 -0.34 11.85
CA ASN A 8 15.25 1.12 11.72
C ASN A 8 14.31 1.86 12.69
N GLY A 9 13.70 1.14 13.63
CA GLY A 9 12.75 1.67 14.60
C GLY A 9 11.37 2.03 14.01
N LEU A 10 11.12 1.70 12.74
CA LEU A 10 9.83 1.89 12.11
C LEU A 10 8.97 0.64 12.28
N PHE A 11 7.75 0.81 12.78
CA PHE A 11 6.80 -0.28 12.96
C PHE A 11 5.38 0.14 12.61
N GLY A 12 4.72 -0.67 11.78
CA GLY A 12 3.32 -0.53 11.39
C GLY A 12 2.50 -1.77 11.66
N VAL A 13 1.19 -1.61 11.72
CA VAL A 13 0.22 -2.72 11.76
C VAL A 13 -0.67 -2.62 10.54
N TYR A 14 -0.69 -3.66 9.71
CA TYR A 14 -1.60 -3.81 8.58
C TYR A 14 -2.73 -4.75 8.97
N VAL A 15 -3.96 -4.27 8.89
CA VAL A 15 -5.17 -5.05 9.17
C VAL A 15 -5.87 -5.33 7.85
N HIS A 16 -5.88 -6.60 7.45
CA HIS A 16 -6.51 -7.03 6.21
C HIS A 16 -7.98 -7.37 6.42
N TRP A 17 -8.86 -6.62 5.77
CA TRP A 17 -10.29 -6.94 5.70
C TRP A 17 -10.59 -7.61 4.35
N PRO A 18 -11.04 -8.88 4.33
CA PRO A 18 -11.11 -9.63 3.07
C PRO A 18 -12.39 -9.41 2.27
N PHE A 19 -13.43 -8.79 2.84
CA PHE A 19 -14.74 -8.76 2.21
C PHE A 19 -14.97 -7.53 1.33
N CYS A 20 -15.66 -7.77 0.18
CA CYS A 20 -16.13 -6.75 -0.75
C CYS A 20 -17.61 -6.94 -1.05
N ALA A 21 -18.32 -5.87 -1.42
CA ALA A 21 -19.67 -5.93 -1.95
C ALA A 21 -19.71 -6.52 -3.38
N ALA A 22 -18.68 -6.23 -4.19
CA ALA A 22 -18.46 -6.77 -5.54
C ALA A 22 -16.96 -6.86 -5.82
N LYS A 23 -16.55 -7.78 -6.71
CA LYS A 23 -15.16 -7.92 -7.15
C LYS A 23 -14.95 -7.17 -8.44
N CYS A 24 -14.02 -6.21 -8.45
CA CYS A 24 -13.63 -5.48 -9.64
C CYS A 24 -12.88 -6.39 -10.62
N PRO A 25 -13.05 -6.21 -11.96
CA PRO A 25 -12.49 -7.13 -12.95
C PRO A 25 -10.95 -7.11 -13.04
N TYR A 26 -10.29 -6.09 -12.51
CA TYR A 26 -8.84 -5.93 -12.48
C TYR A 26 -8.19 -6.31 -11.14
N CYS A 27 -9.01 -6.51 -10.08
CA CYS A 27 -8.50 -6.62 -8.71
C CYS A 27 -7.92 -8.02 -8.43
N ASP A 28 -6.64 -8.06 -8.05
CA ASP A 28 -5.87 -9.23 -7.65
C ASP A 28 -5.75 -9.42 -6.14
N PHE A 29 -6.25 -8.44 -5.35
CA PHE A 29 -6.19 -8.51 -3.90
C PHE A 29 -6.90 -9.74 -3.34
N ASN A 30 -6.47 -10.20 -2.16
CA ASN A 30 -7.16 -11.25 -1.40
C ASN A 30 -8.54 -10.74 -0.95
N SER A 31 -9.47 -10.66 -1.88
CA SER A 31 -10.80 -10.11 -1.67
C SER A 31 -11.89 -11.11 -2.05
N HIS A 32 -12.90 -11.22 -1.20
CA HIS A 32 -13.98 -12.18 -1.30
C HIS A 32 -15.33 -11.47 -1.28
N VAL A 33 -16.18 -11.75 -2.28
CA VAL A 33 -17.55 -11.23 -2.27
C VAL A 33 -18.35 -11.98 -1.22
N HIS A 34 -18.78 -11.27 -0.19
CA HIS A 34 -19.65 -11.83 0.82
C HIS A 34 -21.08 -11.26 0.68
N ARG A 35 -22.04 -12.16 0.54
CA ARG A 35 -23.47 -11.84 0.45
C ARG A 35 -24.18 -12.51 1.61
N GLY A 36 -24.69 -11.72 2.53
CA GLY A 36 -25.44 -12.22 3.69
C GLY A 36 -24.93 -11.65 5.01
N ALA A 37 -25.58 -12.06 6.09
CA ALA A 37 -25.11 -11.73 7.44
C ALA A 37 -23.96 -12.65 7.83
N PHE A 38 -22.93 -12.09 8.49
CA PHE A 38 -21.91 -12.85 9.19
C PHE A 38 -21.74 -12.25 10.59
N ASP A 39 -21.20 -13.05 11.49
CA ASP A 39 -20.94 -12.62 12.85
C ASP A 39 -19.68 -11.75 12.92
N GLU A 40 -19.88 -10.43 12.84
CA GLU A 40 -18.78 -9.46 12.90
C GLU A 40 -18.08 -9.49 14.26
N ASP A 41 -18.82 -9.69 15.36
CA ASP A 41 -18.23 -9.74 16.71
C ASP A 41 -17.31 -10.97 16.85
N ALA A 42 -17.71 -12.15 16.35
CA ALA A 42 -16.84 -13.33 16.32
C ALA A 42 -15.62 -13.15 15.40
N TYR A 43 -15.75 -12.35 14.35
CA TYR A 43 -14.63 -12.04 13.48
C TYR A 43 -13.64 -11.08 14.15
N VAL A 44 -14.13 -10.09 14.87
CA VAL A 44 -13.33 -9.17 15.70
C VAL A 44 -12.61 -9.93 16.82
N GLU A 45 -13.22 -10.95 17.44
CA GLU A 45 -12.56 -11.82 18.40
C GLU A 45 -11.33 -12.53 17.81
N ALA A 46 -11.43 -12.98 16.55
CA ALA A 46 -10.28 -13.57 15.87
C ALA A 46 -9.16 -12.54 15.66
N TYR A 47 -9.47 -11.30 15.26
CA TYR A 47 -8.48 -10.23 15.18
C TYR A 47 -7.80 -9.98 16.54
N ASP A 48 -8.56 -9.89 17.64
CA ASP A 48 -8.00 -9.68 18.99
C ASP A 48 -7.00 -10.78 19.37
N ARG A 49 -7.34 -12.05 19.12
CA ARG A 49 -6.45 -13.19 19.38
C ARG A 49 -5.18 -13.15 18.57
N GLU A 50 -5.29 -12.88 17.26
CA GLU A 50 -4.11 -12.81 16.37
C GLU A 50 -3.20 -11.65 16.73
N ILE A 51 -3.77 -10.47 17.05
CA ILE A 51 -3.03 -9.32 17.56
C ILE A 51 -2.26 -9.67 18.82
N ALA A 52 -2.93 -10.29 19.79
CA ALA A 52 -2.31 -10.70 21.05
C ALA A 52 -1.14 -11.66 20.85
N THR A 53 -1.31 -12.69 20.00
CA THR A 53 -0.27 -13.68 19.69
C THR A 53 0.91 -13.06 18.94
N THR A 54 0.62 -12.21 17.94
CA THR A 54 1.66 -11.53 17.16
C THR A 54 2.46 -10.54 18.02
N ALA A 55 1.80 -9.84 18.94
CA ALA A 55 2.47 -8.94 19.87
C ALA A 55 3.40 -9.67 20.85
N GLN A 56 3.05 -10.89 21.26
CA GLN A 56 3.94 -11.73 22.08
C GLN A 56 5.21 -12.12 21.33
N LYS A 57 5.11 -12.35 20.01
CA LYS A 57 6.26 -12.68 19.15
C LYS A 57 7.13 -11.44 18.84
N ALA A 58 6.54 -10.26 18.78
CA ALA A 58 7.20 -8.97 18.47
C ALA A 58 6.88 -7.89 19.55
N PRO A 59 7.33 -8.08 20.81
CA PRO A 59 7.02 -7.18 21.91
C PRO A 59 7.80 -5.84 21.82
N GLY A 60 7.32 -4.82 22.54
CA GLY A 60 8.05 -3.58 22.79
C GLY A 60 8.20 -2.68 21.54
N ARG A 61 7.31 -2.81 20.56
CA ARG A 61 7.27 -1.94 19.39
C ARG A 61 6.41 -0.70 19.65
N LEU A 62 6.86 0.44 19.10
CA LEU A 62 6.05 1.66 19.01
C LEU A 62 5.34 1.69 17.67
N VAL A 63 4.01 1.57 17.66
CA VAL A 63 3.19 1.59 16.45
C VAL A 63 3.09 3.00 15.91
N GLN A 64 3.66 3.25 14.74
CA GLN A 64 3.65 4.56 14.07
C GLN A 64 2.57 4.65 12.99
N SER A 65 2.08 3.50 12.50
CA SER A 65 0.93 3.46 11.60
C SER A 65 0.07 2.22 11.81
N ILE A 66 -1.24 2.40 11.63
CA ILE A 66 -2.22 1.31 11.51
C ILE A 66 -2.96 1.53 10.19
N PHE A 67 -3.01 0.50 9.36
CA PHE A 67 -3.64 0.59 8.05
C PHE A 67 -4.66 -0.53 7.87
N PHE A 68 -5.92 -0.16 7.70
CA PHE A 68 -7.00 -1.07 7.34
C PHE A 68 -7.12 -1.10 5.82
N GLY A 69 -6.78 -2.24 5.21
CA GLY A 69 -6.78 -2.42 3.76
C GLY A 69 -7.32 -3.78 3.31
N GLY A 70 -7.19 -4.08 2.03
CA GLY A 70 -7.50 -5.37 1.44
C GLY A 70 -8.72 -5.39 0.54
N GLY A 71 -9.84 -5.96 0.98
CA GLY A 71 -11.09 -5.93 0.23
C GLY A 71 -11.75 -4.55 0.26
N THR A 72 -12.63 -4.33 1.21
CA THR A 72 -13.31 -3.05 1.44
C THR A 72 -13.45 -2.82 2.94
N PRO A 73 -12.44 -2.29 3.63
CA PRO A 73 -12.45 -2.09 5.08
C PRO A 73 -13.63 -1.25 5.59
N SER A 74 -14.13 -0.32 4.80
CA SER A 74 -15.30 0.49 5.12
C SER A 74 -16.64 -0.28 5.17
N LEU A 75 -16.62 -1.58 4.90
CA LEU A 75 -17.75 -2.46 5.20
C LEU A 75 -17.82 -2.83 6.70
N MET A 76 -16.72 -2.78 7.43
CA MET A 76 -16.74 -2.94 8.89
C MET A 76 -17.60 -1.86 9.55
N SER A 77 -18.24 -2.21 10.65
CA SER A 77 -18.86 -1.20 11.50
C SER A 77 -17.80 -0.34 12.20
N PRO A 78 -18.09 0.93 12.52
CA PRO A 78 -17.19 1.75 13.35
C PRO A 78 -16.88 1.11 14.71
N LYS A 79 -17.80 0.30 15.25
CA LYS A 79 -17.59 -0.49 16.49
C LYS A 79 -16.47 -1.52 16.29
N ALA A 80 -16.50 -2.27 15.18
CA ALA A 80 -15.48 -3.27 14.86
C ALA A 80 -14.09 -2.62 14.67
N VAL A 81 -14.03 -1.52 13.93
CA VAL A 81 -12.77 -0.75 13.75
C VAL A 81 -12.23 -0.27 15.10
N GLY A 82 -13.08 0.30 15.97
CA GLY A 82 -12.69 0.73 17.31
C GLY A 82 -12.16 -0.43 18.16
N ALA A 83 -12.84 -1.58 18.17
CA ALA A 83 -12.43 -2.74 18.95
C ALA A 83 -11.04 -3.29 18.48
N ILE A 84 -10.76 -3.29 17.18
CA ILE A 84 -9.45 -3.69 16.64
C ILE A 84 -8.37 -2.68 17.06
N LEU A 85 -8.66 -1.38 17.02
CA LEU A 85 -7.73 -0.33 17.47
C LEU A 85 -7.43 -0.44 18.97
N ASP A 86 -8.46 -0.69 19.80
CA ASP A 86 -8.31 -0.91 21.24
C ASP A 86 -7.45 -2.16 21.53
N SER A 87 -7.64 -3.25 20.74
CA SER A 87 -6.81 -4.45 20.86
C SER A 87 -5.35 -4.16 20.51
N ILE A 88 -5.07 -3.42 19.43
CA ILE A 88 -3.69 -3.03 19.08
C ILE A 88 -3.07 -2.20 20.20
N ALA A 89 -3.78 -1.20 20.73
CA ALA A 89 -3.31 -0.33 21.81
C ALA A 89 -3.12 -1.07 23.15
N LYS A 90 -3.83 -2.17 23.37
CA LYS A 90 -3.66 -3.03 24.56
C LYS A 90 -2.34 -3.82 24.54
N HIS A 91 -1.85 -4.16 23.34
CA HIS A 91 -0.72 -5.07 23.18
C HIS A 91 0.57 -4.38 22.73
N TRP A 92 0.49 -3.22 22.06
CA TRP A 92 1.62 -2.38 21.70
C TRP A 92 1.40 -0.94 22.14
N GLU A 93 2.49 -0.23 22.40
CA GLU A 93 2.43 1.21 22.55
C GLU A 93 2.13 1.85 21.18
N VAL A 94 1.11 2.70 21.11
CA VAL A 94 0.74 3.43 19.89
C VAL A 94 1.23 4.86 20.02
N ASP A 95 2.02 5.34 19.04
CA ASP A 95 2.48 6.72 19.00
C ASP A 95 1.26 7.66 19.00
N PRO A 96 1.20 8.68 19.87
CA PRO A 96 0.11 9.67 19.85
C PRO A 96 -0.10 10.36 18.50
N LYS A 97 0.92 10.33 17.62
CA LYS A 97 0.88 10.86 16.26
C LYS A 97 0.72 9.77 15.18
N ALA A 98 0.45 8.52 15.59
CA ALA A 98 0.30 7.43 14.65
C ALA A 98 -0.72 7.75 13.55
N GLU A 99 -0.37 7.44 12.31
CA GLU A 99 -1.29 7.49 11.20
C GLU A 99 -2.21 6.27 11.25
N ILE A 100 -3.52 6.49 11.35
CA ILE A 100 -4.53 5.43 11.34
C ILE A 100 -5.36 5.60 10.08
N THR A 101 -5.07 4.79 9.08
CA THR A 101 -5.70 4.85 7.75
C THR A 101 -6.75 3.77 7.60
N LEU A 102 -7.85 4.12 6.93
CA LEU A 102 -8.88 3.17 6.50
C LEU A 102 -9.19 3.38 5.02
N GLU A 103 -9.14 2.30 4.24
CA GLU A 103 -9.59 2.30 2.84
C GLU A 103 -11.11 2.23 2.76
N ALA A 104 -11.68 3.00 1.83
CA ALA A 104 -13.12 3.05 1.62
C ALA A 104 -13.47 3.20 0.13
N ASN A 105 -14.64 2.68 -0.26
CA ASN A 105 -15.23 3.07 -1.53
C ASN A 105 -16.02 4.38 -1.36
N PRO A 106 -16.06 5.22 -2.37
CA PRO A 106 -16.75 6.50 -2.31
C PRO A 106 -18.25 6.36 -2.61
N THR A 107 -18.91 5.38 -1.98
CA THR A 107 -20.36 5.24 -2.05
C THR A 107 -21.05 6.05 -0.95
N SER A 108 -22.28 6.48 -1.19
CA SER A 108 -23.07 7.24 -0.21
C SER A 108 -23.29 6.47 1.10
N VAL A 109 -23.41 5.15 1.03
CA VAL A 109 -23.60 4.27 2.21
C VAL A 109 -22.34 4.25 3.09
N GLU A 110 -21.16 4.15 2.48
CA GLU A 110 -19.89 4.10 3.22
C GLU A 110 -19.53 5.48 3.78
N ALA A 111 -19.75 6.54 3.01
CA ALA A 111 -19.55 7.92 3.45
C ALA A 111 -20.33 8.29 4.71
N ASN A 112 -21.53 7.74 4.92
CA ASN A 112 -22.32 7.96 6.12
C ASN A 112 -21.64 7.41 7.40
N ARG A 113 -20.68 6.49 7.28
CA ARG A 113 -19.93 5.92 8.42
C ARG A 113 -18.67 6.73 8.78
N PHE A 114 -18.23 7.68 7.97
CA PHE A 114 -16.96 8.40 8.16
C PHE A 114 -16.84 9.06 9.53
N ARG A 115 -17.91 9.72 10.04
CA ARG A 115 -17.90 10.28 11.39
C ARG A 115 -17.70 9.21 12.46
N GLY A 116 -18.27 8.03 12.26
CA GLY A 116 -18.09 6.89 13.18
C GLY A 116 -16.64 6.40 13.19
N TYR A 117 -16.01 6.24 12.02
CA TYR A 117 -14.59 5.87 11.94
C TYR A 117 -13.69 6.94 12.55
N ARG A 118 -14.00 8.23 12.32
CA ARG A 118 -13.26 9.32 12.95
C ARG A 118 -13.37 9.28 14.48
N ALA A 119 -14.55 8.99 15.01
CA ALA A 119 -14.78 8.83 16.44
C ALA A 119 -14.08 7.59 17.02
N ALA A 120 -13.96 6.51 16.23
CA ALA A 120 -13.21 5.31 16.59
C ALA A 120 -11.68 5.49 16.60
N GLY A 121 -11.15 6.60 16.06
CA GLY A 121 -9.72 6.91 16.09
C GLY A 121 -9.07 7.01 14.70
N VAL A 122 -9.75 6.66 13.61
CA VAL A 122 -9.22 6.82 12.25
C VAL A 122 -8.91 8.30 11.98
N ASN A 123 -7.71 8.61 11.51
CA ASN A 123 -7.28 9.99 11.23
C ASN A 123 -6.90 10.24 9.77
N ARG A 124 -6.87 9.19 8.94
CA ARG A 124 -6.67 9.25 7.49
C ARG A 124 -7.64 8.30 6.79
N VAL A 125 -8.15 8.70 5.62
CA VAL A 125 -8.95 7.84 4.75
C VAL A 125 -8.37 7.84 3.34
N SER A 126 -8.31 6.66 2.68
CA SER A 126 -8.00 6.52 1.26
C SER A 126 -9.24 6.05 0.51
N LEU A 127 -9.65 6.79 -0.52
CA LEU A 127 -10.87 6.54 -1.26
C LEU A 127 -10.56 5.94 -2.63
N GLY A 128 -11.04 4.72 -2.89
CA GLY A 128 -10.91 4.08 -4.20
C GLY A 128 -11.83 4.70 -5.24
N VAL A 129 -11.57 5.91 -5.69
CA VAL A 129 -12.35 6.63 -6.72
C VAL A 129 -12.17 5.98 -8.07
N GLN A 130 -10.95 5.67 -8.45
CA GLN A 130 -10.48 4.98 -9.65
C GLN A 130 -10.63 5.75 -10.96
N SER A 131 -11.67 6.54 -11.15
CA SER A 131 -11.83 7.47 -12.27
C SER A 131 -12.84 8.59 -11.95
N LEU A 132 -12.64 9.76 -12.56
CA LEU A 132 -13.58 10.88 -12.57
C LEU A 132 -14.39 10.93 -13.89
N ARG A 133 -14.51 9.80 -14.59
CA ARG A 133 -15.25 9.67 -15.84
C ARG A 133 -16.23 8.48 -15.75
N PRO A 134 -17.52 8.68 -16.12
CA PRO A 134 -18.56 7.66 -15.91
C PRO A 134 -18.33 6.38 -16.74
N GLY A 135 -17.87 6.51 -17.99
CA GLY A 135 -17.56 5.36 -18.85
C GLY A 135 -16.47 4.45 -18.25
N PRO A 136 -15.28 5.00 -17.96
CA PRO A 136 -14.22 4.26 -17.28
C PRO A 136 -14.63 3.64 -15.95
N LEU A 137 -15.42 4.32 -15.10
CA LEU A 137 -15.93 3.72 -13.85
C LEU A 137 -16.74 2.46 -14.13
N ALA A 138 -17.64 2.48 -15.13
CA ALA A 138 -18.42 1.32 -15.51
C ALA A 138 -17.53 0.18 -16.07
N GLU A 139 -16.53 0.48 -16.87
CA GLU A 139 -15.56 -0.48 -17.40
C GLU A 139 -14.72 -1.12 -16.27
N LEU A 140 -14.32 -0.31 -15.27
CA LEU A 140 -13.62 -0.78 -14.07
C LEU A 140 -14.54 -1.54 -13.09
N GLY A 141 -15.83 -1.68 -13.39
CA GLY A 141 -16.79 -2.39 -12.54
C GLY A 141 -17.10 -1.69 -11.21
N ARG A 142 -16.95 -0.35 -11.19
CA ARG A 142 -17.26 0.44 -10.00
C ARG A 142 -18.77 0.64 -9.85
N LEU A 143 -19.24 0.63 -8.60
CA LEU A 143 -20.67 0.74 -8.27
C LEU A 143 -21.13 2.17 -7.99
N HIS A 144 -20.19 3.10 -7.80
CA HIS A 144 -20.47 4.51 -7.51
C HIS A 144 -20.43 5.36 -8.78
N SER A 145 -21.12 6.49 -8.76
CA SER A 145 -21.03 7.53 -9.80
C SER A 145 -19.90 8.51 -9.52
N VAL A 146 -19.56 9.35 -10.51
CA VAL A 146 -18.59 10.44 -10.35
C VAL A 146 -19.06 11.44 -9.29
N GLU A 147 -20.35 11.78 -9.27
CA GLU A 147 -20.95 12.69 -8.31
C GLU A 147 -20.85 12.15 -6.87
N GLU A 148 -21.11 10.86 -6.68
CA GLU A 148 -20.93 10.20 -5.39
C GLU A 148 -19.46 10.22 -4.96
N ALA A 149 -18.53 9.95 -5.88
CA ALA A 149 -17.10 9.99 -5.60
C ALA A 149 -16.64 11.38 -5.15
N VAL A 150 -17.00 12.44 -5.89
CA VAL A 150 -16.66 13.82 -5.54
C VAL A 150 -17.29 14.23 -4.21
N ALA A 151 -18.54 13.86 -3.95
CA ALA A 151 -19.21 14.14 -2.70
C ALA A 151 -18.52 13.42 -1.51
N ALA A 152 -18.13 12.14 -1.69
CA ALA A 152 -17.41 11.38 -0.68
C ALA A 152 -16.01 11.95 -0.39
N VAL A 153 -15.26 12.38 -1.43
CA VAL A 153 -13.96 13.04 -1.25
C VAL A 153 -14.12 14.32 -0.42
N ARG A 154 -15.06 15.19 -0.77
CA ARG A 154 -15.31 16.44 -0.04
C ARG A 154 -15.76 16.19 1.41
N LEU A 155 -16.60 15.18 1.62
CA LEU A 155 -17.02 14.79 2.96
C LEU A 155 -15.84 14.26 3.78
N ALA A 156 -15.01 13.39 3.21
CA ALA A 156 -13.79 12.90 3.86
C ALA A 156 -12.87 14.06 4.29
N GLN A 157 -12.64 15.01 3.39
CA GLN A 157 -11.86 16.22 3.65
C GLN A 157 -12.41 17.08 4.79
N SER A 158 -13.72 17.09 5.01
CA SER A 158 -14.35 17.82 6.10
C SER A 158 -14.27 17.11 7.47
N ILE A 159 -14.02 15.80 7.46
CA ILE A 159 -14.05 14.94 8.67
C ILE A 159 -12.65 14.54 9.12
N PHE A 160 -11.79 14.13 8.18
CA PHE A 160 -10.48 13.61 8.50
C PHE A 160 -9.38 14.67 8.32
N PRO A 161 -8.39 14.71 9.22
CA PRO A 161 -7.23 15.60 9.06
C PRO A 161 -6.46 15.37 7.77
N ARG A 162 -6.45 14.11 7.29
CA ARG A 162 -5.76 13.69 6.08
C ARG A 162 -6.65 12.77 5.25
N SER A 163 -6.63 12.96 3.95
CA SER A 163 -7.32 12.10 3.00
C SER A 163 -6.54 11.98 1.70
N SER A 164 -6.71 10.85 1.05
CA SER A 164 -6.23 10.60 -0.30
C SER A 164 -7.32 9.92 -1.12
N PHE A 165 -7.16 9.91 -2.41
CA PHE A 165 -7.95 9.05 -3.27
C PHE A 165 -7.12 8.49 -4.41
N ASP A 166 -7.58 7.38 -4.94
CA ASP A 166 -6.88 6.59 -5.92
C ASP A 166 -7.50 6.78 -7.29
N LEU A 167 -6.67 6.93 -8.32
CA LEU A 167 -7.07 6.88 -9.73
C LEU A 167 -6.26 5.81 -10.46
N ILE A 168 -6.88 5.21 -11.48
CA ILE A 168 -6.25 4.26 -12.38
C ILE A 168 -6.13 4.91 -13.76
N TYR A 169 -4.90 4.99 -14.31
CA TYR A 169 -4.61 5.50 -15.63
C TYR A 169 -4.03 4.44 -16.57
N ALA A 170 -3.67 4.80 -17.79
CA ALA A 170 -3.27 3.88 -18.87
C ALA A 170 -4.32 2.78 -19.11
N ARG A 171 -5.58 3.16 -19.03
CA ARG A 171 -6.73 2.28 -19.25
C ARG A 171 -6.89 1.97 -20.75
N PRO A 172 -7.60 0.90 -21.11
CA PRO A 172 -7.95 0.64 -22.50
C PRO A 172 -8.56 1.85 -23.19
N LYS A 173 -8.07 2.20 -24.37
CA LYS A 173 -8.52 3.34 -25.21
C LYS A 173 -8.33 4.74 -24.61
N GLN A 174 -7.75 4.90 -23.44
CA GLN A 174 -7.45 6.21 -22.86
C GLN A 174 -6.41 6.91 -23.72
N THR A 175 -6.60 8.20 -23.96
CA THR A 175 -5.61 9.07 -24.61
C THR A 175 -4.84 9.88 -23.57
N LEU A 176 -3.69 10.43 -23.95
CA LEU A 176 -2.92 11.33 -23.08
C LEU A 176 -3.72 12.59 -22.72
N GLU A 177 -4.51 13.12 -23.67
CA GLU A 177 -5.37 14.28 -23.43
C GLU A 177 -6.46 13.96 -22.41
N ASP A 178 -7.16 12.82 -22.54
CA ASP A 178 -8.15 12.38 -21.55
C ASP A 178 -7.55 12.28 -20.15
N TRP A 179 -6.31 11.76 -20.06
CA TRP A 179 -5.64 11.63 -18.78
C TRP A 179 -5.17 12.96 -18.21
N GLN A 180 -4.63 13.85 -19.03
CA GLN A 180 -4.23 15.17 -18.60
C GLN A 180 -5.39 15.96 -17.99
N ASP A 181 -6.56 15.92 -18.62
CA ASP A 181 -7.77 16.58 -18.15
C ASP A 181 -8.26 15.97 -16.82
N GLU A 182 -8.30 14.64 -16.75
CA GLU A 182 -8.74 13.92 -15.54
C GLU A 182 -7.78 14.14 -14.36
N LEU A 183 -6.47 14.10 -14.62
CA LEU A 183 -5.43 14.32 -13.61
C LEU A 183 -5.45 15.77 -13.09
N THR A 184 -5.65 16.75 -13.98
CA THR A 184 -5.78 18.16 -13.59
C THR A 184 -6.97 18.37 -12.65
N GLU A 185 -8.12 17.79 -12.97
CA GLU A 185 -9.30 17.81 -12.11
C GLU A 185 -9.04 17.14 -10.75
N ALA A 186 -8.37 15.98 -10.77
CA ALA A 186 -8.01 15.23 -9.55
C ALA A 186 -7.07 16.05 -8.64
N ILE A 187 -6.07 16.70 -9.20
CA ILE A 187 -5.15 17.55 -8.45
C ILE A 187 -5.91 18.70 -7.77
N TRP A 188 -6.82 19.35 -8.49
CA TRP A 188 -7.65 20.40 -7.92
C TRP A 188 -8.57 19.90 -6.79
N LEU A 189 -9.08 18.67 -6.90
CA LEU A 189 -9.92 18.04 -5.90
C LEU A 189 -9.13 17.54 -4.68
N SER A 190 -7.82 17.28 -4.81
CA SER A 190 -6.99 16.68 -3.76
C SER A 190 -6.67 17.63 -2.61
N GLN A 191 -6.45 17.08 -1.40
CA GLN A 191 -5.93 17.84 -0.25
C GLN A 191 -4.40 17.76 -0.10
N GLY A 192 -3.70 17.13 -1.03
CA GLY A 192 -2.24 17.04 -0.98
C GLY A 192 -1.68 15.62 -1.01
N HIS A 193 -2.50 14.62 -1.29
CA HIS A 193 -2.07 13.25 -1.58
C HIS A 193 -2.96 12.60 -2.63
N LEU A 194 -2.34 11.96 -3.62
CA LEU A 194 -2.99 11.17 -4.67
C LEU A 194 -2.25 9.84 -4.85
N SER A 195 -2.99 8.76 -5.01
CA SER A 195 -2.46 7.47 -5.46
C SER A 195 -2.86 7.29 -6.93
N LEU A 196 -1.88 7.21 -7.80
CA LEU A 196 -2.08 7.16 -9.25
C LEU A 196 -1.47 5.85 -9.77
N TYR A 197 -2.33 4.86 -10.00
CA TYR A 197 -1.91 3.54 -10.42
C TYR A 197 -2.04 3.36 -11.92
N GLN A 198 -0.96 2.94 -12.57
CA GLN A 198 -1.04 2.47 -13.94
C GLN A 198 -1.77 1.13 -13.96
N LEU A 199 -2.75 0.95 -14.84
CA LEU A 199 -3.49 -0.30 -14.94
C LEU A 199 -2.56 -1.43 -15.41
N THR A 200 -2.44 -2.47 -14.58
CA THR A 200 -1.73 -3.71 -14.88
C THR A 200 -2.70 -4.87 -15.07
N ILE A 201 -2.26 -5.89 -15.78
CA ILE A 201 -3.05 -7.10 -16.06
C ILE A 201 -2.51 -8.25 -15.21
N GLU A 202 -3.19 -8.52 -14.10
CA GLU A 202 -2.76 -9.50 -13.13
C GLU A 202 -3.42 -10.87 -13.35
N MET A 203 -2.63 -11.94 -13.23
CA MET A 203 -3.13 -13.33 -13.34
C MET A 203 -4.26 -13.59 -12.34
N GLY A 204 -5.25 -14.36 -12.77
CA GLY A 204 -6.41 -14.71 -11.94
C GLY A 204 -7.50 -13.64 -11.91
N THR A 205 -7.32 -12.52 -12.63
CA THR A 205 -8.33 -11.48 -12.77
C THR A 205 -9.18 -11.66 -14.04
N ARG A 206 -10.37 -11.08 -14.05
CA ARG A 206 -11.21 -11.07 -15.25
C ARG A 206 -10.56 -10.32 -16.42
N TYR A 207 -9.79 -9.27 -16.12
CA TYR A 207 -9.04 -8.53 -17.15
C TYR A 207 -7.95 -9.39 -17.80
N TYR A 208 -7.29 -10.24 -17.03
CA TYR A 208 -6.33 -11.22 -17.60
C TYR A 208 -6.99 -12.17 -18.60
N ASP A 209 -8.18 -12.70 -18.27
CA ASP A 209 -8.92 -13.56 -19.19
C ASP A 209 -9.31 -12.82 -20.48
N LEU A 210 -9.78 -11.58 -20.38
CA LEU A 210 -10.17 -10.75 -21.52
C LEU A 210 -8.98 -10.36 -22.38
N PHE A 211 -7.85 -10.05 -21.75
CA PHE A 211 -6.58 -9.72 -22.44
C PHE A 211 -6.09 -10.91 -23.24
N ASN A 212 -5.99 -12.09 -22.64
CA ASN A 212 -5.55 -13.30 -23.30
C ASN A 212 -6.51 -13.74 -24.42
N ALA A 213 -7.78 -13.44 -24.30
CA ALA A 213 -8.77 -13.69 -25.35
C ALA A 213 -8.77 -12.62 -26.46
N GLY A 214 -7.85 -11.63 -26.42
CA GLY A 214 -7.77 -10.52 -27.38
C GLY A 214 -8.94 -9.55 -27.33
N LYS A 215 -9.77 -9.60 -26.26
CA LYS A 215 -10.96 -8.75 -26.08
C LYS A 215 -10.68 -7.46 -25.30
N LEU A 216 -9.55 -7.38 -24.64
CA LEU A 216 -9.05 -6.22 -23.94
C LEU A 216 -7.71 -5.82 -24.56
N LYS A 217 -7.58 -4.55 -24.98
CA LYS A 217 -6.33 -4.02 -25.55
C LYS A 217 -5.79 -2.96 -24.61
N MET A 218 -4.58 -3.18 -24.13
CA MET A 218 -3.85 -2.21 -23.32
C MET A 218 -3.06 -1.26 -24.21
N PRO A 219 -2.70 -0.05 -23.72
CA PRO A 219 -1.68 0.79 -24.33
C PRO A 219 -0.40 -0.02 -24.60
N ASN A 220 0.33 0.31 -25.65
CA ASN A 220 1.67 -0.27 -25.87
C ASN A 220 2.68 0.32 -24.85
N GLU A 221 3.89 -0.22 -24.84
CA GLU A 221 4.93 0.17 -23.88
C GLU A 221 5.28 1.67 -23.99
N ASP A 222 5.45 2.20 -25.20
CA ASP A 222 5.78 3.61 -25.43
C ASP A 222 4.68 4.53 -24.87
N LEU A 223 3.40 4.25 -25.21
CA LEU A 223 2.29 5.03 -24.70
C LEU A 223 2.13 4.89 -23.18
N SER A 224 2.45 3.73 -22.63
CA SER A 224 2.45 3.50 -21.17
C SER A 224 3.54 4.33 -20.48
N ALA A 225 4.72 4.45 -21.08
CA ALA A 225 5.78 5.33 -20.60
C ALA A 225 5.38 6.81 -20.68
N ASP A 226 4.77 7.24 -21.80
CA ASP A 226 4.26 8.61 -21.98
C ASP A 226 3.23 8.97 -20.89
N PHE A 227 2.31 8.06 -20.56
CA PHE A 227 1.36 8.23 -19.46
C PHE A 227 2.08 8.44 -18.12
N TYR A 228 3.10 7.64 -17.84
CA TYR A 228 3.87 7.74 -16.61
C TYR A 228 4.62 9.07 -16.54
N GLU A 229 5.37 9.43 -17.58
CA GLU A 229 6.15 10.68 -17.64
C GLU A 229 5.24 11.91 -17.47
N MET A 230 4.12 11.96 -18.22
CA MET A 230 3.12 13.02 -18.09
C MET A 230 2.58 13.12 -16.67
N THR A 231 2.31 12.00 -16.02
CA THR A 231 1.83 11.97 -14.64
C THR A 231 2.83 12.60 -13.69
N GLN A 232 4.12 12.25 -13.82
CA GLN A 232 5.20 12.80 -12.99
C GLN A 232 5.34 14.31 -13.21
N GLU A 233 5.32 14.78 -14.45
CA GLU A 233 5.50 16.18 -14.80
C GLU A 233 4.35 17.05 -14.26
N ILE A 234 3.10 16.64 -14.50
CA ILE A 234 1.91 17.40 -14.08
C ILE A 234 1.80 17.46 -12.56
N THR A 235 1.99 16.33 -11.87
CA THR A 235 1.90 16.30 -10.40
C THR A 235 3.02 17.09 -9.74
N ALA A 236 4.26 16.98 -10.21
CA ALA A 236 5.38 17.74 -9.69
C ALA A 236 5.18 19.25 -9.89
N SER A 237 4.72 19.67 -11.07
CA SER A 237 4.43 21.08 -11.38
C SER A 237 3.32 21.66 -10.51
N ALA A 238 2.39 20.81 -10.04
CA ALA A 238 1.33 21.19 -9.11
C ALA A 238 1.74 21.12 -7.61
N GLY A 239 3.01 20.86 -7.32
CA GLY A 239 3.51 20.73 -5.94
C GLY A 239 3.11 19.44 -5.25
N LEU A 240 2.81 18.40 -6.00
CA LEU A 240 2.50 17.03 -5.58
C LEU A 240 3.55 16.05 -6.17
N PRO A 241 4.85 16.21 -5.87
CA PRO A 241 5.86 15.30 -6.43
C PRO A 241 5.60 13.86 -5.97
N ALA A 242 5.97 12.90 -6.81
CA ALA A 242 6.00 11.51 -6.38
C ALA A 242 7.02 11.36 -5.25
N TYR A 243 6.64 10.71 -4.15
CA TYR A 243 7.59 10.28 -3.12
C TYR A 243 8.01 8.82 -3.31
N GLU A 244 7.18 8.06 -4.03
CA GLU A 244 7.47 6.72 -4.55
C GLU A 244 6.70 6.52 -5.87
N ILE A 245 6.74 5.33 -6.46
CA ILE A 245 6.33 5.04 -7.84
C ILE A 245 4.90 5.49 -8.21
N SER A 246 3.92 5.27 -7.31
CA SER A 246 2.49 5.47 -7.59
C SER A 246 1.86 6.53 -6.71
N ASN A 247 2.56 7.00 -5.67
CA ASN A 247 1.99 7.93 -4.71
C ASN A 247 2.66 9.30 -4.76
N HIS A 248 1.82 10.30 -4.85
CA HIS A 248 2.18 11.71 -5.04
C HIS A 248 1.66 12.51 -3.86
N ALA A 249 2.53 13.31 -3.22
CA ALA A 249 2.13 14.07 -2.05
C ALA A 249 2.83 15.42 -1.97
N ARG A 250 2.17 16.38 -1.33
CA ARG A 250 2.87 17.56 -0.82
C ARG A 250 3.84 17.12 0.27
N PRO A 251 5.01 17.76 0.40
CA PRO A 251 5.95 17.44 1.48
C PRO A 251 5.25 17.43 2.85
N GLY A 252 5.43 16.34 3.61
CA GLY A 252 4.81 16.10 4.90
C GLY A 252 3.38 15.51 4.84
N GLN A 253 2.89 15.19 3.64
CA GLN A 253 1.60 14.52 3.43
C GLN A 253 1.74 13.09 2.90
N GLU A 254 2.96 12.55 2.87
CA GLU A 254 3.24 11.18 2.48
C GLU A 254 2.54 10.19 3.42
N SER A 255 2.08 9.05 2.91
CA SER A 255 1.55 7.98 3.77
C SER A 255 2.65 7.40 4.64
N ILE A 256 2.51 7.50 5.96
CA ILE A 256 3.48 6.95 6.91
C ILE A 256 3.55 5.43 6.77
N HIS A 257 2.40 4.78 6.55
CA HIS A 257 2.36 3.33 6.38
C HIS A 257 3.15 2.87 5.14
N ASN A 258 2.96 3.54 3.98
CA ASN A 258 3.73 3.24 2.78
C ASN A 258 5.23 3.46 2.99
N LEU A 259 5.60 4.55 3.67
CA LEU A 259 7.00 4.83 3.98
C LEU A 259 7.63 3.78 4.90
N ILE A 260 6.86 3.17 5.83
CA ILE A 260 7.36 2.06 6.65
C ILE A 260 7.77 0.89 5.75
N TYR A 261 6.93 0.51 4.78
CA TYR A 261 7.26 -0.55 3.82
C TYR A 261 8.47 -0.20 2.98
N TRP A 262 8.42 0.94 2.29
CA TRP A 262 9.48 1.34 1.36
C TRP A 262 10.81 1.59 2.05
N ARG A 263 10.81 2.01 3.30
CA ARG A 263 12.01 2.13 4.13
C ARG A 263 12.45 0.81 4.76
N TYR A 264 11.85 -0.29 4.35
CA TYR A 264 12.14 -1.62 4.88
C TYR A 264 12.07 -1.64 6.41
N GLY A 265 10.98 -1.11 6.97
CA GLY A 265 10.62 -1.17 8.39
C GLY A 265 10.01 -2.52 8.75
N GLU A 266 9.64 -2.65 10.03
CA GLU A 266 8.86 -3.80 10.48
C GLU A 266 7.36 -3.52 10.31
N TYR A 267 6.59 -4.55 10.02
CA TYR A 267 5.12 -4.47 10.06
C TYR A 267 4.49 -5.81 10.38
N ALA A 268 3.46 -5.76 11.24
CA ALA A 268 2.63 -6.90 11.55
C ALA A 268 1.45 -6.96 10.59
N GLY A 269 1.32 -8.08 9.87
CA GLY A 269 0.14 -8.39 9.07
C GLY A 269 -0.87 -9.16 9.91
N ILE A 270 -2.09 -8.64 10.02
CA ILE A 270 -3.19 -9.19 10.81
C ILE A 270 -4.39 -9.39 9.89
N GLY A 271 -5.06 -10.53 10.00
CA GLY A 271 -6.22 -10.85 9.17
C GLY A 271 -5.89 -11.78 7.99
N PRO A 272 -6.92 -12.30 7.27
CA PRO A 272 -6.75 -13.35 6.27
C PRO A 272 -5.97 -12.87 5.03
N GLY A 273 -4.88 -13.56 4.71
CA GLY A 273 -4.00 -13.20 3.59
C GLY A 273 -3.08 -12.01 3.84
N ALA A 274 -2.97 -11.56 5.10
CA ALA A 274 -2.03 -10.51 5.46
C ALA A 274 -0.59 -11.03 5.43
N HIS A 275 0.33 -10.18 4.98
CA HIS A 275 1.76 -10.43 5.05
C HIS A 275 2.41 -9.56 6.12
N GLY A 276 3.52 -10.01 6.69
CA GLY A 276 4.30 -9.27 7.68
C GLY A 276 5.79 -9.40 7.49
N ARG A 277 6.52 -8.45 8.06
CA ARG A 277 7.98 -8.48 8.20
C ARG A 277 8.33 -8.08 9.63
N LEU A 278 8.73 -9.05 10.43
CA LEU A 278 8.95 -8.88 11.87
C LEU A 278 10.38 -9.27 12.25
N LEU A 279 10.98 -8.56 13.17
CA LEU A 279 12.22 -8.99 13.82
C LEU A 279 11.87 -9.81 15.08
N ILE A 280 12.02 -11.12 14.99
CA ILE A 280 11.80 -12.06 16.09
C ILE A 280 13.16 -12.63 16.47
N ASN A 281 13.55 -12.50 17.74
CA ASN A 281 14.88 -12.92 18.19
C ASN A 281 16.05 -12.37 17.34
N ASN A 282 15.95 -11.14 16.88
CA ASN A 282 16.92 -10.47 16.02
C ASN A 282 17.11 -11.10 14.62
N GLN A 283 16.15 -11.89 14.16
CA GLN A 283 16.07 -12.42 12.80
C GLN A 283 14.83 -11.86 12.12
N ARG A 284 14.93 -11.52 10.85
CA ARG A 284 13.77 -11.04 10.10
C ARG A 284 12.96 -12.22 9.59
N HIS A 285 11.68 -12.19 9.92
CA HIS A 285 10.71 -13.18 9.51
C HIS A 285 9.77 -12.61 8.47
N ALA A 286 9.59 -13.35 7.37
CA ALA A 286 8.51 -13.14 6.42
C ALA A 286 7.31 -13.99 6.85
N THR A 287 6.22 -13.33 7.22
CA THR A 287 5.00 -14.03 7.66
C THR A 287 3.88 -13.84 6.66
N ALA A 288 3.03 -14.85 6.52
CA ALA A 288 1.77 -14.76 5.78
C ALA A 288 0.69 -15.56 6.50
N THR A 289 -0.54 -15.05 6.49
CA THR A 289 -1.69 -15.69 7.09
C THR A 289 -2.51 -16.47 6.05
N GLU A 290 -3.35 -17.40 6.53
CA GLU A 290 -4.32 -18.14 5.71
C GLU A 290 -5.18 -17.15 4.89
N LYS A 291 -5.32 -17.43 3.59
CA LYS A 291 -6.02 -16.51 2.65
C LYS A 291 -7.53 -16.60 2.72
N LEU A 292 -8.07 -17.80 2.98
CA LEU A 292 -9.52 -17.98 3.02
C LEU A 292 -10.09 -17.44 4.35
N PRO A 293 -11.04 -16.50 4.33
CA PRO A 293 -11.48 -15.76 5.52
C PRO A 293 -11.94 -16.64 6.68
N PHE A 294 -12.73 -17.67 6.39
CA PHE A 294 -13.27 -18.55 7.45
C PHE A 294 -12.26 -19.60 7.92
N ASP A 295 -11.34 -20.03 7.05
CA ASP A 295 -10.24 -20.93 7.45
C ASP A 295 -9.22 -20.18 8.30
N TRP A 296 -8.94 -18.91 7.98
CA TRP A 296 -8.15 -18.04 8.84
C TRP A 296 -8.80 -17.88 10.22
N GLN A 297 -10.08 -17.53 10.29
CA GLN A 297 -10.81 -17.38 11.55
C GLN A 297 -10.75 -18.66 12.40
N LYS A 298 -11.03 -19.82 11.80
CA LYS A 298 -10.96 -21.12 12.47
C LYS A 298 -9.57 -21.41 12.99
N ARG A 299 -8.53 -21.11 12.20
CA ARG A 299 -7.13 -21.31 12.57
C ARG A 299 -6.76 -20.42 13.76
N VAL A 300 -7.06 -19.15 13.72
CA VAL A 300 -6.81 -18.19 14.80
C VAL A 300 -7.51 -18.62 16.09
N LEU A 301 -8.79 -18.99 16.03
CA LEU A 301 -9.56 -19.41 17.19
C LEU A 301 -9.03 -20.71 17.82
N SER A 302 -8.37 -21.58 17.05
CA SER A 302 -7.81 -22.85 17.53
C SER A 302 -6.34 -22.76 17.95
N GLN A 303 -5.51 -21.92 17.31
CA GLN A 303 -4.06 -21.88 17.47
C GLN A 303 -3.54 -20.53 18.02
N GLY A 304 -4.34 -19.49 17.96
CA GLY A 304 -3.97 -18.13 18.39
C GLY A 304 -3.52 -17.20 17.26
N ASP A 305 -3.09 -17.73 16.11
CA ASP A 305 -2.74 -16.97 14.91
C ASP A 305 -3.17 -17.69 13.63
N GLY A 306 -3.21 -16.93 12.54
CA GLY A 306 -3.52 -17.43 11.20
C GLY A 306 -2.31 -17.75 10.33
N TRP A 307 -1.12 -17.77 10.88
CA TRP A 307 0.13 -17.90 10.11
C TRP A 307 0.21 -19.25 9.39
N VAL A 308 0.43 -19.21 8.10
CA VAL A 308 0.74 -20.36 7.24
C VAL A 308 2.17 -20.30 6.72
N THR A 309 2.80 -19.12 6.81
CA THR A 309 4.22 -18.89 6.51
C THR A 309 4.86 -18.19 7.70
N ASP A 310 6.05 -18.61 8.07
CA ASP A 310 6.93 -18.00 9.09
C ASP A 310 8.38 -18.35 8.71
N ASP A 311 8.87 -17.70 7.65
CA ASP A 311 10.17 -17.97 7.07
C ASP A 311 11.20 -16.97 7.59
N VAL A 312 12.31 -17.47 8.12
CA VAL A 312 13.47 -16.64 8.50
C VAL A 312 14.21 -16.26 7.23
N LEU A 313 14.29 -14.94 6.95
CA LEU A 313 15.02 -14.44 5.81
C LEU A 313 16.54 -14.58 6.00
N THR A 314 17.22 -14.97 4.94
CA THR A 314 18.68 -14.91 4.84
C THR A 314 19.15 -13.46 4.72
N TRP A 315 20.42 -13.21 4.93
CA TRP A 315 20.99 -11.88 4.74
C TRP A 315 20.89 -11.39 3.28
N GLU A 316 21.03 -12.30 2.34
CA GLU A 316 20.88 -12.00 0.91
C GLU A 316 19.44 -11.53 0.61
N GLU A 317 18.44 -12.28 1.06
CA GLU A 317 17.03 -11.92 0.92
C GLU A 317 16.69 -10.58 1.61
N GLU A 318 17.24 -10.32 2.82
CA GLU A 318 17.06 -9.01 3.48
C GLU A 318 17.66 -7.86 2.65
N GLY A 319 18.81 -8.09 2.03
CA GLY A 319 19.45 -7.12 1.13
C GLY A 319 18.63 -6.86 -0.13
N ASP A 320 18.19 -7.90 -0.78
CA ASP A 320 17.40 -7.82 -2.01
C ASP A 320 16.04 -7.17 -1.75
N GLU A 321 15.37 -7.51 -0.65
CA GLU A 321 14.14 -6.81 -0.24
C GLU A 321 14.37 -5.31 0.03
N LEU A 322 15.51 -4.93 0.66
CA LEU A 322 15.83 -3.52 0.85
C LEU A 322 16.02 -2.80 -0.48
N LEU A 323 16.65 -3.43 -1.49
CA LEU A 323 16.78 -2.84 -2.83
C LEU A 323 15.43 -2.68 -3.50
N VAL A 324 14.63 -3.76 -3.52
CA VAL A 324 13.28 -3.76 -4.13
C VAL A 324 12.39 -2.68 -3.51
N MET A 325 12.42 -2.53 -2.19
CA MET A 325 11.58 -1.55 -1.51
C MET A 325 12.18 -0.14 -1.57
N GLY A 326 13.44 0.02 -1.19
CA GLY A 326 14.03 1.33 -0.96
C GLY A 326 14.35 2.12 -2.22
N LEU A 327 14.64 1.45 -3.34
CA LEU A 327 14.89 2.15 -4.61
C LEU A 327 13.61 2.70 -5.25
N ARG A 328 12.45 2.35 -4.73
CA ARG A 328 11.16 2.98 -5.08
C ARG A 328 10.99 4.38 -4.47
N LEU A 329 11.82 4.74 -3.49
CA LEU A 329 11.76 6.05 -2.84
C LEU A 329 12.69 7.07 -3.52
N ARG A 330 12.23 8.32 -3.60
CA ARG A 330 13.08 9.45 -4.06
C ARG A 330 14.25 9.76 -3.13
N GLU A 331 14.19 9.34 -1.88
CA GLU A 331 15.28 9.46 -0.92
C GLU A 331 16.39 8.40 -1.11
N GLY A 332 16.10 7.35 -1.90
CA GLY A 332 17.00 6.25 -2.19
C GLY A 332 17.37 5.42 -0.96
N ILE A 333 18.43 4.63 -1.06
CA ILE A 333 18.91 3.71 -0.02
C ILE A 333 20.30 4.13 0.50
N ASP A 334 20.55 3.88 1.77
CA ASP A 334 21.89 3.97 2.38
C ASP A 334 22.69 2.69 2.06
N PRO A 335 23.79 2.78 1.28
CA PRO A 335 24.63 1.62 0.96
C PRO A 335 25.25 0.94 2.19
N ASN A 336 25.45 1.69 3.29
CA ASN A 336 25.97 1.10 4.53
C ASN A 336 24.91 0.27 5.25
N ARG A 337 23.65 0.73 5.22
CA ARG A 337 22.54 -0.07 5.72
C ARG A 337 22.36 -1.34 4.89
N PHE A 338 22.44 -1.25 3.56
CA PHE A 338 22.43 -2.43 2.71
C PHE A 338 23.53 -3.41 3.11
N ALA A 339 24.78 -2.93 3.25
CA ALA A 339 25.90 -3.78 3.61
C ALA A 339 25.73 -4.47 4.98
N SER A 340 25.08 -3.78 5.94
CA SER A 340 24.81 -4.37 7.27
C SER A 340 23.72 -5.43 7.27
N LEU A 341 22.75 -5.32 6.35
CA LEU A 341 21.66 -6.29 6.19
C LEU A 341 22.08 -7.47 5.32
N ALA A 342 22.64 -7.18 4.14
CA ALA A 342 22.98 -8.18 3.14
C ALA A 342 24.30 -8.95 3.45
N GLY A 343 25.11 -8.47 4.40
CA GLY A 343 26.44 -9.03 4.65
C GLY A 343 27.46 -8.81 3.51
N ARG A 344 27.06 -8.08 2.47
CA ARG A 344 27.87 -7.71 1.28
C ARG A 344 27.65 -6.23 0.91
N ARG A 345 28.54 -5.66 0.15
CA ARG A 345 28.34 -4.32 -0.43
C ARG A 345 27.72 -4.41 -1.82
N ILE A 346 26.99 -3.38 -2.21
CA ILE A 346 26.59 -3.20 -3.62
C ILE A 346 27.84 -3.03 -4.45
N SER A 347 27.90 -3.64 -5.62
CA SER A 347 29.05 -3.57 -6.53
C SER A 347 29.31 -2.14 -6.98
N GLU A 348 30.49 -1.62 -6.67
CA GLU A 348 30.89 -0.28 -7.14
C GLU A 348 30.96 -0.20 -8.68
N GLN A 349 31.24 -1.32 -9.35
CA GLN A 349 31.25 -1.39 -10.81
C GLN A 349 29.83 -1.18 -11.34
N GLN A 350 28.84 -1.92 -10.85
CA GLN A 350 27.44 -1.77 -11.24
C GLN A 350 26.91 -0.37 -10.99
N ILE A 351 27.22 0.21 -9.81
CA ILE A 351 26.86 1.60 -9.52
C ILE A 351 27.46 2.56 -10.56
N ARG A 352 28.75 2.39 -10.93
CA ARG A 352 29.40 3.23 -11.95
C ARG A 352 28.77 3.07 -13.33
N GLU A 353 28.45 1.84 -13.72
CA GLU A 353 27.81 1.53 -15.00
C GLU A 353 26.42 2.19 -15.09
N LEU A 354 25.56 1.97 -14.08
CA LEU A 354 24.23 2.58 -14.03
C LEU A 354 24.28 4.11 -13.96
N LYS A 355 25.28 4.69 -13.28
CA LYS A 355 25.52 6.14 -13.30
C LYS A 355 25.95 6.65 -14.67
N SER A 356 26.78 5.91 -15.39
CA SER A 356 27.27 6.32 -16.70
C SER A 356 26.17 6.44 -17.75
N ILE A 357 25.09 5.65 -17.59
CA ILE A 357 23.89 5.71 -18.45
C ILE A 357 22.77 6.58 -17.84
N GLY A 358 23.00 7.15 -16.65
CA GLY A 358 22.12 8.11 -16.01
C GLY A 358 20.89 7.49 -15.31
N PHE A 359 20.92 6.22 -14.95
CA PHE A 359 19.79 5.54 -14.30
C PHE A 359 19.83 5.67 -12.77
N VAL A 360 21.01 5.80 -12.20
CA VAL A 360 21.17 6.05 -10.76
C VAL A 360 22.08 7.23 -10.50
N GLU A 361 21.95 7.84 -9.33
CA GLU A 361 22.85 8.89 -8.84
C GLU A 361 23.14 8.69 -7.35
N THR A 362 24.20 9.36 -6.86
CA THR A 362 24.47 9.44 -5.43
C THR A 362 24.06 10.81 -4.91
N LEU A 363 23.22 10.81 -3.90
CA LEU A 363 22.79 12.02 -3.20
C LEU A 363 23.91 12.59 -2.30
N PRO A 364 23.81 13.86 -1.86
CA PRO A 364 24.79 14.48 -0.95
C PRO A 364 24.98 13.76 0.38
N ASN A 365 23.97 13.04 0.86
CA ASN A 365 24.03 12.21 2.07
C ASN A 365 24.66 10.83 1.86
N GLY A 366 25.07 10.50 0.63
CA GLY A 366 25.65 9.22 0.27
C GLY A 366 24.67 8.16 -0.19
N ASN A 367 23.36 8.42 -0.11
CA ASN A 367 22.36 7.48 -0.61
C ASN A 367 22.44 7.30 -2.12
N ILE A 368 22.11 6.09 -2.58
CA ILE A 368 21.94 5.78 -4.00
C ILE A 368 20.45 5.83 -4.30
N ARG A 369 20.07 6.61 -5.30
CA ARG A 369 18.68 6.64 -5.78
C ARG A 369 18.60 6.43 -7.28
N VAL A 370 17.46 5.96 -7.73
CA VAL A 370 17.11 5.89 -9.15
C VAL A 370 16.67 7.27 -9.62
N THR A 371 17.17 7.70 -10.78
CA THR A 371 16.83 8.99 -11.40
C THR A 371 15.47 8.92 -12.11
N ASP A 372 14.93 10.06 -12.54
CA ASP A 372 13.70 10.09 -13.35
C ASP A 372 13.84 9.26 -14.64
N ARG A 373 15.03 9.24 -15.24
CA ARG A 373 15.32 8.40 -16.41
C ARG A 373 15.39 6.90 -16.09
N GLY A 374 15.78 6.53 -14.88
CA GLY A 374 15.86 5.14 -14.43
C GLY A 374 14.53 4.58 -13.93
N TRP A 375 13.59 5.42 -13.53
CA TRP A 375 12.33 4.96 -12.95
C TRP A 375 11.46 4.11 -13.88
N PRO A 376 11.33 4.40 -15.19
CA PRO A 376 10.58 3.53 -16.09
C PRO A 376 11.15 2.10 -16.21
N VAL A 377 12.43 1.92 -15.87
CA VAL A 377 13.15 0.63 -15.90
C VAL A 377 13.63 0.18 -14.52
N LEU A 378 12.93 0.62 -13.47
CA LEU A 378 13.33 0.40 -12.07
C LEU A 378 13.63 -1.06 -11.75
N ASP A 379 12.80 -2.00 -12.20
CA ASP A 379 12.99 -3.42 -11.89
C ASP A 379 14.29 -3.97 -12.49
N ALA A 380 14.71 -3.50 -13.66
CA ALA A 380 16.00 -3.84 -14.24
C ALA A 380 17.16 -3.24 -13.43
N VAL A 381 17.02 -1.98 -12.98
CA VAL A 381 18.03 -1.32 -12.13
C VAL A 381 18.18 -2.06 -10.79
N VAL A 382 17.07 -2.50 -10.19
CA VAL A 382 17.08 -3.30 -8.95
C VAL A 382 17.80 -4.63 -9.17
N ALA A 383 17.48 -5.34 -10.27
CA ALA A 383 18.11 -6.62 -10.61
C ALA A 383 19.63 -6.48 -10.80
N ASP A 384 20.07 -5.42 -11.49
CA ASP A 384 21.49 -5.15 -11.70
C ASP A 384 22.23 -4.85 -10.36
N LEU A 385 21.61 -4.15 -9.42
CA LEU A 385 22.22 -3.83 -8.13
C LEU A 385 22.16 -5.01 -7.13
N ALA A 386 21.24 -5.96 -7.34
CA ALA A 386 21.12 -7.18 -6.53
C ALA A 386 22.13 -8.25 -6.94
N ALA A 387 22.59 -8.28 -8.21
CA ALA A 387 23.56 -9.23 -8.73
C ALA A 387 24.97 -8.94 -8.17
#